data_23dcf14831869917963137deb6315f8b
#
_entry.id   23dcf14831869917963137deb6315f8b
#
_cell.length_a   1.000
_cell.length_b   1.000
_cell.length_c   1.000
_cell.angle_alpha   90.00
_cell.angle_beta   90.00
_cell.angle_gamma   90.00
#
_symmetry.space_group_name_H-M   'P 1'
#
loop_
_entity.id
_entity.type
_entity.pdbx_description
1 polymer ?
#
loop_
_entity_poly.entity_id
_entity_poly.type
_entity_poly.pdbx_seq_one_letter_code
_entity_poly.pdbx_strand_id
1 'polypeptide(L)'
;MNKKLIILGKAPVQGKRGIDAKVDYPDCEVWTVGTHRIKNADRYYEFHGLKISPDGPVFRDVSNDVKAVSSLLPVNNSISAMLLEAYFEGYRDIELLGCPMIARDEYLKQKPALAMCIGFCLGNSRDSIQISWDGAPENVKYYEEYQK
;
A
#
# COMPACT_ATOMS: atom_id res chain seq x y z
N MET A 1 -5.57 15.55 -5.81
CA MET A 1 -6.66 14.98 -5.00
C MET A 1 -6.33 15.15 -3.53
N ASN A 2 -7.25 15.75 -2.78
CA ASN A 2 -7.02 16.09 -1.36
C ASN A 2 -7.55 15.02 -0.41
N LYS A 3 -8.14 13.95 -0.94
CA LYS A 3 -8.68 12.86 -0.11
C LYS A 3 -7.58 11.90 0.31
N LYS A 4 -7.60 11.51 1.57
CA LYS A 4 -6.69 10.49 2.08
C LYS A 4 -7.03 9.13 1.50
N LEU A 5 -6.02 8.41 1.06
CA LEU A 5 -6.14 7.02 0.62
C LEU A 5 -5.52 6.09 1.65
N ILE A 6 -6.26 5.06 2.01
CA ILE A 6 -5.75 3.95 2.82
C ILE A 6 -5.62 2.73 1.92
N ILE A 7 -4.45 2.12 1.91
CA ILE A 7 -4.20 0.84 1.25
C ILE A 7 -4.07 -0.22 2.34
N LEU A 8 -5.00 -1.17 2.35
CA LEU A 8 -5.06 -2.24 3.35
C LEU A 8 -4.44 -3.53 2.82
N GLY A 9 -3.45 -4.03 3.52
CA GLY A 9 -2.93 -5.37 3.32
C GLY A 9 -3.76 -6.43 4.07
N LYS A 10 -3.21 -7.64 4.16
CA LYS A 10 -3.92 -8.79 4.74
C LYS A 10 -3.75 -8.94 6.25
N ALA A 11 -2.76 -8.26 6.85
CA ALA A 11 -2.52 -8.37 8.28
C ALA A 11 -3.57 -7.59 9.08
N PRO A 12 -3.82 -7.98 10.34
CA PRO A 12 -4.72 -7.22 11.20
C PRO A 12 -4.23 -5.78 11.41
N VAL A 13 -5.17 -4.86 11.53
CA VAL A 13 -4.89 -3.46 11.87
C VAL A 13 -5.38 -3.22 13.28
N GLN A 14 -4.48 -2.87 14.19
CA GLN A 14 -4.78 -2.68 15.62
C GLN A 14 -5.52 -3.89 16.21
N GLY A 15 -5.07 -5.11 15.84
CA GLY A 15 -5.69 -6.36 16.28
C GLY A 15 -7.00 -6.73 15.60
N LYS A 16 -7.53 -5.88 14.74
CA LYS A 16 -8.80 -6.09 14.05
C LYS A 16 -8.56 -6.71 12.67
N ARG A 17 -9.24 -7.83 12.39
CA ARG A 17 -9.14 -8.54 11.11
C ARG A 17 -10.29 -8.18 10.16
N GLY A 18 -11.51 -8.11 10.66
CA GLY A 18 -12.68 -7.72 9.86
C GLY A 18 -12.82 -6.21 9.85
N ILE A 19 -12.79 -5.60 8.68
CA ILE A 19 -12.88 -4.15 8.52
C ILE A 19 -14.04 -3.85 7.57
N ASP A 20 -14.86 -2.89 7.99
CA ASP A 20 -15.82 -2.23 7.10
C ASP A 20 -15.26 -0.83 6.78
N ALA A 21 -14.83 -0.63 5.54
CA ALA A 21 -14.13 0.58 5.15
C ALA A 21 -14.96 1.85 5.36
N LYS A 22 -16.27 1.77 5.18
CA LYS A 22 -17.15 2.94 5.37
C LYS A 22 -17.41 3.26 6.83
N VAL A 23 -17.32 2.26 7.70
CA VAL A 23 -17.50 2.43 9.14
C VAL A 23 -16.18 2.82 9.81
N ASP A 24 -15.10 2.11 9.47
CA ASP A 24 -13.79 2.29 10.13
C ASP A 24 -13.03 3.50 9.57
N TYR A 25 -13.22 3.83 8.28
CA TYR A 25 -12.53 4.94 7.60
C TYR A 25 -13.50 5.78 6.76
N PRO A 26 -14.50 6.42 7.39
CA PRO A 26 -15.62 7.05 6.65
C PRO A 26 -15.21 8.22 5.75
N ASP A 27 -14.10 8.89 6.06
CA ASP A 27 -13.64 10.07 5.33
C ASP A 27 -12.48 9.76 4.37
N CYS A 28 -12.15 8.48 4.19
CA CYS A 28 -11.04 8.06 3.36
C CYS A 28 -11.53 7.25 2.17
N GLU A 29 -10.74 7.27 1.11
CA GLU A 29 -10.82 6.23 0.08
C GLU A 29 -10.03 5.02 0.56
N VAL A 30 -10.53 3.80 0.31
CA VAL A 30 -9.90 2.57 0.78
C VAL A 30 -9.74 1.60 -0.38
N TRP A 31 -8.50 1.18 -0.61
CA TRP A 31 -8.16 0.12 -1.53
C TRP A 31 -7.61 -1.07 -0.75
N THR A 32 -7.91 -2.26 -1.18
CA THR A 32 -7.41 -3.46 -0.52
C THR A 32 -7.02 -4.55 -1.51
N VAL A 33 -6.14 -5.44 -1.09
CA VAL A 33 -5.88 -6.69 -1.82
C VAL A 33 -7.08 -7.63 -1.67
N GLY A 34 -7.34 -8.43 -2.68
CA GLY A 34 -8.49 -9.32 -2.75
C GLY A 34 -8.65 -10.23 -1.54
N THR A 35 -9.42 -9.79 -0.57
CA THR A 35 -9.65 -10.50 0.68
C THR A 35 -11.12 -10.38 1.10
N HIS A 36 -11.66 -11.45 1.67
CA HIS A 36 -13.02 -11.49 2.19
C HIS A 36 -13.20 -10.75 3.53
N ARG A 37 -12.13 -10.21 4.07
CA ARG A 37 -12.13 -9.57 5.40
C ARG A 37 -12.50 -8.09 5.35
N ILE A 38 -12.44 -7.48 4.18
CA ILE A 38 -12.68 -6.06 4.01
C ILE A 38 -14.00 -5.86 3.28
N LYS A 39 -14.93 -5.16 3.92
CA LYS A 39 -16.22 -4.77 3.32
C LYS A 39 -16.18 -3.32 2.89
N ASN A 40 -16.90 -3.01 1.83
CA ASN A 40 -17.13 -1.65 1.35
C ASN A 40 -15.86 -0.87 1.01
N ALA A 41 -14.78 -1.53 0.62
CA ALA A 41 -13.64 -0.86 0.05
C ALA A 41 -14.00 -0.26 -1.32
N ASP A 42 -13.34 0.82 -1.69
CA ASP A 42 -13.59 1.47 -2.98
C ASP A 42 -12.99 0.69 -4.15
N ARG A 43 -11.87 -0.02 -3.91
CA ARG A 43 -11.25 -0.91 -4.89
C ARG A 43 -10.71 -2.16 -4.24
N TYR A 44 -10.86 -3.28 -4.96
CA TYR A 44 -10.29 -4.58 -4.60
C TYR A 44 -9.31 -4.99 -5.69
N TYR A 45 -8.04 -5.10 -5.34
CA TYR A 45 -7.00 -5.52 -6.28
C TYR A 45 -6.72 -7.01 -6.14
N GLU A 46 -6.73 -7.74 -7.24
CA GLU A 46 -6.43 -9.17 -7.27
C GLU A 46 -5.59 -9.47 -8.51
N PHE A 47 -4.29 -9.73 -8.32
CA PHE A 47 -3.32 -9.91 -9.40
C PHE A 47 -2.98 -11.37 -9.68
N HIS A 48 -3.48 -12.31 -8.89
CA HIS A 48 -3.13 -13.74 -8.98
C HIS A 48 -4.13 -14.58 -9.76
N GLY A 49 -5.11 -13.97 -10.39
CA GLY A 49 -6.12 -14.69 -11.18
C GLY A 49 -7.15 -15.46 -10.36
N LEU A 50 -7.25 -15.20 -9.06
CA LEU A 50 -8.21 -15.83 -8.19
C LEU A 50 -9.61 -15.25 -8.39
N LYS A 51 -10.63 -16.10 -8.29
CA LYS A 51 -12.02 -15.65 -8.28
C LYS A 51 -12.33 -15.03 -6.92
N ILE A 52 -12.76 -13.78 -6.93
CA ILE A 52 -13.24 -13.08 -5.75
C ILE A 52 -14.56 -12.41 -6.09
N SER A 53 -15.43 -12.30 -5.11
CA SER A 53 -16.75 -11.66 -5.26
C SER A 53 -16.96 -10.63 -4.14
N PRO A 54 -16.16 -9.56 -4.13
CA PRO A 54 -16.34 -8.50 -3.14
C PRO A 54 -17.57 -7.64 -3.47
N ASP A 55 -17.88 -6.75 -2.56
CA ASP A 55 -18.98 -5.80 -2.71
C ASP A 55 -18.58 -4.49 -3.42
N GLY A 56 -17.51 -4.49 -4.19
CA GLY A 56 -17.01 -3.36 -4.94
C GLY A 56 -16.24 -3.78 -6.18
N PRO A 57 -15.70 -2.81 -6.95
CA PRO A 57 -15.01 -3.11 -8.20
C PRO A 57 -13.69 -3.86 -7.96
N VAL A 58 -13.41 -4.81 -8.84
CA VAL A 58 -12.18 -5.63 -8.82
C VAL A 58 -11.25 -5.16 -9.93
N PHE A 59 -10.01 -4.89 -9.57
CA PHE A 59 -8.94 -4.50 -10.48
C PHE A 59 -7.90 -5.62 -10.54
N ARG A 60 -7.57 -6.07 -11.74
CA ARG A 60 -6.66 -7.21 -11.95
C ARG A 60 -5.35 -6.83 -12.62
N ASP A 61 -5.20 -5.58 -13.01
CA ASP A 61 -4.02 -5.08 -13.68
C ASP A 61 -3.74 -3.63 -13.25
N VAL A 62 -2.56 -3.16 -13.58
CA VAL A 62 -2.11 -1.81 -13.29
C VAL A 62 -2.05 -0.98 -14.57
N SER A 63 -1.97 0.35 -14.41
CA SER A 63 -1.84 1.28 -15.52
C SER A 63 -0.52 1.11 -16.27
N ASN A 64 -0.46 1.68 -17.48
CA ASN A 64 0.76 1.69 -18.27
C ASN A 64 1.90 2.45 -17.59
N ASP A 65 1.60 3.46 -16.78
CA ASP A 65 2.60 4.19 -16.00
C ASP A 65 3.30 3.28 -15.00
N VAL A 66 2.55 2.45 -14.28
CA VAL A 66 3.13 1.47 -13.35
C VAL A 66 3.95 0.42 -14.10
N LYS A 67 3.45 -0.06 -15.23
CA LYS A 67 4.19 -1.02 -16.07
C LYS A 67 5.50 -0.45 -16.55
N ALA A 68 5.53 0.82 -16.92
CA ALA A 68 6.75 1.49 -17.38
C ALA A 68 7.81 1.56 -16.28
N VAL A 69 7.44 1.98 -15.06
CA VAL A 69 8.41 2.06 -13.96
C VAL A 69 8.79 0.69 -13.39
N SER A 70 8.01 -0.34 -13.63
CA SER A 70 8.34 -1.70 -13.18
C SER A 70 9.58 -2.28 -13.85
N SER A 71 10.04 -1.68 -14.95
CA SER A 71 11.34 -2.01 -15.55
C SER A 71 12.53 -1.45 -14.75
N LEU A 72 12.31 -0.47 -13.90
CA LEU A 72 13.32 0.23 -13.11
C LEU A 72 13.23 -0.06 -11.61
N LEU A 73 12.03 -0.37 -11.13
CA LEU A 73 11.75 -0.61 -9.71
C LEU A 73 11.34 -2.07 -9.50
N PRO A 74 11.71 -2.65 -8.36
CA PRO A 74 11.31 -4.03 -8.05
C PRO A 74 9.84 -4.09 -7.58
N VAL A 75 8.89 -3.98 -8.51
CA VAL A 75 7.46 -4.09 -8.20
C VAL A 75 7.10 -5.59 -8.14
N ASN A 76 7.36 -6.20 -6.99
CA ASN A 76 7.23 -7.63 -6.79
C ASN A 76 6.12 -8.04 -5.80
N ASN A 77 5.24 -7.12 -5.46
CA ASN A 77 4.12 -7.38 -4.55
C ASN A 77 2.94 -6.44 -4.84
N SER A 78 1.76 -6.88 -4.40
CA SER A 78 0.52 -6.15 -4.67
C SER A 78 0.49 -4.75 -4.05
N ILE A 79 1.04 -4.59 -2.86
CA ILE A 79 1.02 -3.30 -2.16
C ILE A 79 1.88 -2.27 -2.90
N SER A 80 3.06 -2.66 -3.37
CA SER A 80 3.90 -1.77 -4.19
C SER A 80 3.20 -1.35 -5.48
N ALA A 81 2.52 -2.28 -6.15
CA ALA A 81 1.77 -1.98 -7.36
C ALA A 81 0.62 -1.01 -7.08
N MET A 82 -0.13 -1.22 -6.01
CA MET A 82 -1.22 -0.34 -5.61
C MET A 82 -0.73 1.05 -5.20
N LEU A 83 0.39 1.14 -4.51
CA LEU A 83 1.01 2.41 -4.13
C LEU A 83 1.39 3.23 -5.37
N LEU A 84 2.06 2.60 -6.33
CA LEU A 84 2.45 3.28 -7.57
C LEU A 84 1.23 3.69 -8.39
N GLU A 85 0.20 2.85 -8.45
CA GLU A 85 -1.07 3.20 -9.10
C GLU A 85 -1.67 4.46 -8.47
N ALA A 86 -1.73 4.50 -7.15
CA ALA A 86 -2.23 5.66 -6.42
C ALA A 86 -1.41 6.92 -6.69
N TYR A 87 -0.09 6.78 -6.68
CA TYR A 87 0.81 7.89 -6.99
C TYR A 87 0.53 8.48 -8.39
N PHE A 88 0.44 7.64 -9.40
CA PHE A 88 0.18 8.10 -10.78
C PHE A 88 -1.24 8.64 -10.97
N GLU A 89 -2.21 8.19 -10.18
CA GLU A 89 -3.56 8.77 -10.18
C GLU A 89 -3.65 10.10 -9.42
N GLY A 90 -2.58 10.53 -8.76
CA GLY A 90 -2.50 11.85 -8.13
C GLY A 90 -2.78 11.88 -6.62
N TYR A 91 -2.88 10.73 -5.96
CA TYR A 91 -3.01 10.70 -4.50
C TYR A 91 -1.72 11.21 -3.84
N ARG A 92 -1.86 12.06 -2.82
CA ARG A 92 -0.74 12.71 -2.14
C ARG A 92 -0.77 12.55 -0.62
N ASP A 93 -1.77 11.86 -0.09
CA ASP A 93 -1.87 11.47 1.32
C ASP A 93 -2.26 9.99 1.35
N ILE A 94 -1.27 9.12 1.56
CA ILE A 94 -1.42 7.68 1.45
C ILE A 94 -0.95 7.01 2.73
N GLU A 95 -1.76 6.14 3.27
CA GLU A 95 -1.43 5.34 4.45
C GLU A 95 -1.51 3.85 4.12
N LEU A 96 -0.41 3.15 4.39
CA LEU A 96 -0.31 1.69 4.18
C LEU A 96 -0.51 1.00 5.53
N LEU A 97 -1.60 0.28 5.67
CA LEU A 97 -1.98 -0.43 6.90
C LEU A 97 -2.15 -1.93 6.64
N GLY A 98 -1.85 -2.73 7.65
CA GLY A 98 -1.92 -4.18 7.53
C GLY A 98 -0.88 -4.77 6.59
N CYS A 99 0.24 -4.07 6.40
CA CYS A 99 1.32 -4.46 5.49
C CYS A 99 2.68 -4.51 6.23
N PRO A 100 2.81 -5.20 7.37
CA PRO A 100 4.08 -5.19 8.11
C PRO A 100 5.20 -5.93 7.40
N MET A 101 4.88 -6.90 6.53
CA MET A 101 5.84 -7.68 5.73
C MET A 101 6.95 -8.33 6.59
N ILE A 102 6.56 -9.00 7.67
CA ILE A 102 7.50 -9.58 8.63
C ILE A 102 7.31 -11.08 8.85
N ALA A 103 6.23 -11.68 8.34
CA ALA A 103 5.80 -13.01 8.78
C ALA A 103 6.36 -14.18 7.96
N ARG A 104 6.99 -13.96 6.81
CA ARG A 104 7.45 -15.01 5.89
C ARG A 104 8.69 -14.60 5.14
N ASP A 105 9.46 -15.58 4.65
CA ASP A 105 10.67 -15.35 3.86
C ASP A 105 10.43 -14.53 2.60
N GLU A 106 9.27 -14.65 1.97
CA GLU A 106 8.91 -13.83 0.79
C GLU A 106 8.96 -12.33 1.11
N TYR A 107 8.67 -11.95 2.35
CA TYR A 107 8.71 -10.55 2.77
C TYR A 107 10.12 -10.00 2.90
N LEU A 108 11.13 -10.84 2.99
CA LEU A 108 12.53 -10.40 2.93
C LEU A 108 12.87 -9.69 1.61
N LYS A 109 12.18 -10.08 0.52
CA LYS A 109 12.32 -9.45 -0.80
C LYS A 109 11.28 -8.35 -1.03
N GLN A 110 10.08 -8.54 -0.51
CA GLN A 110 8.97 -7.61 -0.75
C GLN A 110 9.09 -6.34 0.08
N LYS A 111 9.57 -6.43 1.31
CA LYS A 111 9.72 -5.27 2.19
C LYS A 111 10.69 -4.22 1.66
N PRO A 112 11.94 -4.57 1.26
CA PRO A 112 12.83 -3.57 0.64
C PRO A 112 12.28 -3.06 -0.69
N ALA A 113 11.59 -3.89 -1.47
CA ALA A 113 10.97 -3.46 -2.71
C ALA A 113 9.88 -2.38 -2.48
N LEU A 114 9.03 -2.57 -1.47
CA LEU A 114 8.05 -1.56 -1.09
C LEU A 114 8.73 -0.28 -0.60
N ALA A 115 9.78 -0.38 0.20
CA ALA A 115 10.55 0.78 0.65
C ALA A 115 11.12 1.58 -0.52
N MET A 116 11.64 0.91 -1.55
CA MET A 116 12.12 1.56 -2.78
C MET A 116 10.99 2.26 -3.54
N CYS A 117 9.82 1.65 -3.63
CA CYS A 117 8.66 2.27 -4.27
C CYS A 117 8.18 3.51 -3.50
N ILE A 118 8.18 3.47 -2.18
CA ILE A 118 7.88 4.64 -1.35
C ILE A 118 8.90 5.75 -1.62
N GLY A 119 10.18 5.42 -1.63
CA GLY A 119 11.25 6.37 -1.94
C GLY A 119 11.12 6.99 -3.32
N PHE A 120 10.73 6.19 -4.31
CA PHE A 120 10.44 6.70 -5.66
C PHE A 120 9.31 7.75 -5.63
N CYS A 121 8.19 7.45 -4.97
CA CYS A 121 7.08 8.38 -4.87
C CYS A 121 7.47 9.68 -4.17
N LEU A 122 8.19 9.58 -3.06
CA LEU A 122 8.65 10.74 -2.30
C LEU A 122 9.64 11.60 -3.08
N GLY A 123 10.55 10.97 -3.82
CA GLY A 123 11.61 11.66 -4.56
C GLY A 123 11.16 12.26 -5.89
N ASN A 124 10.11 11.71 -6.50
CA ASN A 124 9.64 12.15 -7.82
C ASN A 124 8.41 13.06 -7.77
N SER A 125 7.78 13.22 -6.61
CA SER A 125 6.64 14.11 -6.49
C SER A 125 7.10 15.57 -6.51
N ARG A 126 6.45 16.37 -7.37
CA ARG A 126 6.64 17.83 -7.41
C ARG A 126 5.83 18.53 -6.33
N ASP A 127 4.79 17.86 -5.87
CA ASP A 127 3.90 18.36 -4.82
C ASP A 127 4.29 17.75 -3.48
N SER A 128 3.82 18.37 -2.41
CA SER A 128 3.94 17.78 -1.08
C SER A 128 3.20 16.45 -1.04
N ILE A 129 3.86 15.39 -0.60
CA ILE A 129 3.30 14.05 -0.49
C ILE A 129 3.59 13.47 0.88
N GLN A 130 2.60 12.80 1.48
CA GLN A 130 2.75 12.06 2.72
C GLN A 130 2.44 10.59 2.46
N ILE A 131 3.36 9.72 2.85
CA ILE A 131 3.16 8.27 2.82
C ILE A 131 3.56 7.74 4.18
N SER A 132 2.61 7.11 4.88
CA SER A 132 2.88 6.40 6.12
C SER A 132 2.72 4.90 5.90
N TRP A 133 3.46 4.10 6.65
CA TRP A 133 3.49 2.66 6.52
C TRP A 133 3.70 2.01 7.88
N ASP A 134 2.76 1.14 8.29
CA ASP A 134 2.82 0.46 9.59
C ASP A 134 3.96 -0.57 9.70
N GLY A 135 4.55 -0.96 8.58
CA GLY A 135 5.73 -1.83 8.54
C GLY A 135 7.06 -1.10 8.38
N ALA A 136 7.06 0.24 8.46
CA ALA A 136 8.29 1.02 8.29
C ALA A 136 9.32 0.66 9.36
N PRO A 137 10.59 0.48 8.95
CA PRO A 137 11.64 0.20 9.93
C PRO A 137 11.88 1.39 10.87
N GLU A 138 12.12 1.10 12.14
CA GLU A 138 12.53 2.11 13.10
C GLU A 138 13.99 2.48 12.84
N ASN A 139 14.26 3.75 12.58
CA ASN A 139 15.61 4.24 12.28
C ASN A 139 16.07 5.37 13.19
N VAL A 140 15.18 5.90 14.02
CA VAL A 140 15.48 7.07 14.86
C VAL A 140 16.59 6.79 15.85
N LYS A 141 16.57 5.64 16.49
CA LYS A 141 17.59 5.25 17.47
C LYS A 141 18.99 5.07 16.88
N TYR A 142 19.08 4.67 15.61
CA TYR A 142 20.34 4.49 14.93
C TYR A 142 21.14 5.79 14.85
N TYR A 143 20.49 6.88 14.47
CA TYR A 143 21.14 8.18 14.40
C TYR A 143 21.53 8.71 15.78
N GLU A 144 20.70 8.54 16.77
CA GLU A 144 21.00 8.97 18.13
C GLU A 144 22.22 8.24 18.72
N GLU A 145 22.38 6.95 18.45
CA GLU A 145 23.53 6.16 18.91
C GLU A 145 24.84 6.58 18.24
N TYR A 146 24.80 6.99 16.97
CA TYR A 146 25.99 7.41 16.24
C TYR A 146 26.43 8.83 16.52
N GLN A 147 25.59 9.64 17.09
CA GLN A 147 25.90 11.04 17.40
C GLN A 147 26.41 11.27 18.83
N LYS A 148 26.54 10.22 19.58
CA LYS A 148 27.05 10.32 20.97
C LYS A 148 28.55 10.34 21.00
#